data_8708b8d13ce4d9be26b5f05d8857e5cc
#
_entry.id   8708b8d13ce4d9be26b5f05d8857e5cc
#
_cell.length_a   1.000
_cell.length_b   1.000
_cell.length_c   1.000
_cell.angle_alpha   90.00
_cell.angle_beta   90.00
_cell.angle_gamma   90.00
#
_symmetry.space_group_name_H-M   'P 1'
#
loop_
_entity.id
_entity.type
_entity.pdbx_description
1 polymer ?
#
loop_
_entity_poly.entity_id
_entity_poly.type
_entity_poly.pdbx_seq_one_letter_code
_entity_poly.pdbx_strand_id
1 'polypeptide(L)'
;TIPQVRGMYAGDQSRKSTLVDYGFRLPSAKDNRPLNFEEFESKIDQMLFVSATPNVYEQEHELLRAEQIIRPTGLLDPYVEVRPVEGQIDDLIGEVNKETSGGHKVLITTLTKKMAEDLTDYMREIGIRVKYLHSDIDTLERAEIIRDLRLDVFDVLVGINLLREGLDIPEITLVAILDADKEGFLRSETSLIQTIGRAARNSEGHVIMYADTITDSMRLALDETERRRAIQMAYNEEHGITPKTIRKSVRDLISISKKVAREEMQLKKDPE
;
A
#
# COMPACT_ATOMS: atom_id res chain seq x y z
N THR A 1 -6.63 12.12 -1.24
CA THR A 1 -7.34 13.18 -0.45
C THR A 1 -8.44 13.84 -1.26
N ILE A 2 -8.20 14.31 -2.49
CA ILE A 2 -9.22 15.00 -3.30
C ILE A 2 -10.49 14.17 -3.52
N PRO A 3 -10.44 12.87 -3.92
CA PRO A 3 -11.64 12.05 -4.03
C PRO A 3 -12.42 11.91 -2.72
N GLN A 4 -11.74 11.89 -1.58
CA GLN A 4 -12.37 11.83 -0.27
C GLN A 4 -13.12 13.13 0.05
N VAL A 5 -12.51 14.29 -0.18
CA VAL A 5 -13.16 15.59 0.02
C VAL A 5 -14.40 15.72 -0.86
N ARG A 6 -14.32 15.33 -2.14
CA ARG A 6 -15.48 15.31 -3.05
C ARG A 6 -16.60 14.39 -2.55
N GLY A 7 -16.26 13.20 -2.05
CA GLY A 7 -17.22 12.21 -1.56
C GLY A 7 -17.91 12.59 -0.26
N MET A 8 -17.30 13.42 0.59
CA MET A 8 -17.82 13.76 1.91
C MET A 8 -19.18 14.45 1.85
N TYR A 9 -19.35 15.44 1.00
CA TYR A 9 -20.61 16.18 0.84
C TYR A 9 -21.75 15.27 0.39
N ALA A 10 -21.56 14.53 -0.69
CA ALA A 10 -22.60 13.67 -1.26
C ALA A 10 -22.99 12.53 -0.30
N GLY A 11 -22.00 11.93 0.38
CA GLY A 11 -22.23 10.86 1.36
C GLY A 11 -22.98 11.34 2.60
N ASP A 12 -22.64 12.51 3.14
CA ASP A 12 -23.33 13.10 4.28
C ASP A 12 -24.76 13.49 3.92
N GLN A 13 -24.97 14.09 2.75
CA GLN A 13 -26.28 14.50 2.30
C GLN A 13 -27.22 13.31 2.04
N SER A 14 -26.72 12.25 1.40
CA SER A 14 -27.50 11.02 1.18
C SER A 14 -27.93 10.40 2.52
N ARG A 15 -26.99 10.23 3.46
CA ARG A 15 -27.29 9.70 4.78
C ARG A 15 -28.30 10.53 5.54
N LYS A 16 -28.17 11.87 5.56
CA LYS A 16 -29.07 12.77 6.27
C LYS A 16 -30.46 12.82 5.63
N SER A 17 -30.55 12.78 4.32
CA SER A 17 -31.83 12.69 3.62
C SER A 17 -32.59 11.45 4.05
N THR A 18 -31.96 10.28 4.00
CA THR A 18 -32.56 9.02 4.47
C THR A 18 -33.04 9.13 5.92
N LEU A 19 -32.23 9.69 6.84
CA LEU A 19 -32.62 9.82 8.25
C LEU A 19 -33.77 10.80 8.49
N VAL A 20 -33.89 11.86 7.67
CA VAL A 20 -35.01 12.81 7.73
C VAL A 20 -36.26 12.16 7.15
N ASP A 21 -36.16 11.47 6.00
CA ASP A 21 -37.29 10.84 5.34
C ASP A 21 -37.95 9.73 6.20
N TYR A 22 -37.14 9.04 7.01
CA TYR A 22 -37.62 8.04 7.98
C TYR A 22 -37.94 8.63 9.36
N GLY A 23 -37.90 9.95 9.54
CA GLY A 23 -38.26 10.63 10.79
C GLY A 23 -37.24 10.52 11.94
N PHE A 24 -36.03 9.98 11.67
CA PHE A 24 -34.98 9.89 12.69
C PHE A 24 -34.24 11.20 12.92
N ARG A 25 -34.36 12.17 12.01
CA ARG A 25 -33.79 13.52 12.13
C ARG A 25 -34.74 14.58 11.61
N LEU A 26 -34.60 15.80 12.14
CA LEU A 26 -35.32 16.98 11.65
C LEU A 26 -34.73 17.45 10.30
N PRO A 27 -35.53 18.10 9.46
CA PRO A 27 -35.06 18.68 8.17
C PRO A 27 -33.83 19.58 8.30
N SER A 28 -33.74 20.36 9.41
CA SER A 28 -32.60 21.24 9.73
C SER A 28 -31.27 20.49 9.92
N ALA A 29 -31.27 19.17 10.09
CA ALA A 29 -30.04 18.38 10.12
C ALA A 29 -29.24 18.49 8.81
N LYS A 30 -29.90 18.83 7.69
CA LYS A 30 -29.24 19.04 6.39
C LYS A 30 -28.42 20.33 6.33
N ASP A 31 -28.66 21.28 7.23
CA ASP A 31 -27.92 22.57 7.25
C ASP A 31 -26.52 22.43 7.80
N ASN A 32 -26.31 21.51 8.74
CA ASN A 32 -24.97 21.16 9.25
C ASN A 32 -24.32 20.12 8.31
N ARG A 33 -23.61 20.56 7.30
CA ARG A 33 -23.02 19.73 6.25
C ARG A 33 -21.56 20.07 6.01
N PRO A 34 -20.73 19.15 5.51
CA PRO A 34 -19.42 19.49 4.98
C PRO A 34 -19.56 20.43 3.78
N LEU A 35 -18.51 21.16 3.47
CA LEU A 35 -18.42 21.94 2.24
C LEU A 35 -18.58 21.04 1.01
N ASN A 36 -19.23 21.53 -0.03
CA ASN A 36 -19.09 20.90 -1.33
C ASN A 36 -17.70 21.22 -1.91
N PHE A 37 -17.33 20.58 -3.03
CA PHE A 37 -15.97 20.69 -3.52
C PHE A 37 -15.64 22.12 -4.03
N GLU A 38 -16.57 22.82 -4.67
CA GLU A 38 -16.41 24.20 -5.12
C GLU A 38 -16.24 25.18 -3.94
N GLU A 39 -17.05 25.01 -2.91
CA GLU A 39 -16.92 25.78 -1.67
C GLU A 39 -15.56 25.52 -0.96
N PHE A 40 -15.09 24.27 -1.00
CA PHE A 40 -13.78 23.90 -0.49
C PHE A 40 -12.66 24.61 -1.28
N GLU A 41 -12.68 24.51 -2.61
CA GLU A 41 -11.69 25.16 -3.47
C GLU A 41 -11.67 26.68 -3.30
N SER A 42 -12.86 27.32 -3.19
CA SER A 42 -12.96 28.77 -3.02
C SER A 42 -12.34 29.32 -1.73
N LYS A 43 -12.04 28.45 -0.75
CA LYS A 43 -11.42 28.84 0.54
C LYS A 43 -9.92 28.61 0.57
N ILE A 44 -9.33 28.09 -0.50
CA ILE A 44 -7.91 27.74 -0.55
C ILE A 44 -7.21 28.64 -1.55
N ASP A 45 -6.32 29.50 -1.06
CA ASP A 45 -5.51 30.37 -1.90
C ASP A 45 -4.31 29.64 -2.51
N GLN A 46 -3.70 28.71 -1.76
CA GLN A 46 -2.54 27.95 -2.20
C GLN A 46 -2.64 26.51 -1.71
N MET A 47 -2.27 25.55 -2.57
CA MET A 47 -2.29 24.13 -2.26
C MET A 47 -0.99 23.45 -2.67
N LEU A 48 -0.40 22.70 -1.75
CA LEU A 48 0.75 21.84 -2.01
C LEU A 48 0.30 20.38 -2.01
N PHE A 49 0.49 19.70 -3.14
CA PHE A 49 0.25 18.27 -3.25
C PHE A 49 1.56 17.51 -3.07
N VAL A 50 1.55 16.47 -2.24
CA VAL A 50 2.68 15.55 -2.08
C VAL A 50 2.19 14.14 -2.37
N SER A 51 2.65 13.56 -3.46
CA SER A 51 2.24 12.22 -3.90
C SER A 51 3.33 11.55 -4.72
N ALA A 52 3.50 10.25 -4.55
CA ALA A 52 4.33 9.43 -5.44
C ALA A 52 3.60 9.09 -6.75
N THR A 53 2.27 9.27 -6.77
CA THR A 53 1.37 8.92 -7.88
C THR A 53 0.31 10.03 -8.02
N PRO A 54 0.70 11.22 -8.54
CA PRO A 54 -0.25 12.31 -8.76
C PRO A 54 -1.37 11.86 -9.72
N ASN A 55 -2.61 12.29 -9.42
CA ASN A 55 -3.78 11.94 -10.21
C ASN A 55 -4.11 13.08 -11.19
N VAL A 56 -5.12 12.89 -12.03
CA VAL A 56 -5.55 13.85 -13.05
C VAL A 56 -5.80 15.23 -12.46
N TYR A 57 -6.48 15.32 -11.31
CA TYR A 57 -6.77 16.60 -10.66
C TYR A 57 -5.49 17.39 -10.34
N GLU A 58 -4.50 16.75 -9.73
CA GLU A 58 -3.22 17.36 -9.40
C GLU A 58 -2.48 17.81 -10.66
N GLN A 59 -2.48 16.98 -11.70
CA GLN A 59 -1.83 17.27 -12.98
C GLN A 59 -2.47 18.45 -13.74
N GLU A 60 -3.80 18.58 -13.68
CA GLU A 60 -4.53 19.67 -14.34
C GLU A 60 -4.44 21.01 -13.60
N HIS A 61 -4.16 20.99 -12.29
CA HIS A 61 -4.16 22.19 -11.44
C HIS A 61 -2.77 22.59 -10.96
N GLU A 62 -1.73 21.84 -11.32
CA GLU A 62 -0.36 22.18 -10.93
C GLU A 62 0.16 23.40 -11.69
N LEU A 63 0.77 24.33 -10.96
CA LEU A 63 1.51 25.46 -11.52
C LEU A 63 3.00 25.15 -11.60
N LEU A 64 3.49 24.33 -10.70
CA LEU A 64 4.88 23.90 -10.61
C LEU A 64 4.93 22.46 -10.12
N ARG A 65 5.77 21.63 -10.75
CA ARG A 65 6.07 20.27 -10.31
C ARG A 65 7.54 20.15 -9.94
N ALA A 66 7.80 19.57 -8.78
CA ALA A 66 9.13 19.16 -8.36
C ALA A 66 9.13 17.65 -8.11
N GLU A 67 10.10 16.94 -8.67
CA GLU A 67 10.28 15.50 -8.45
C GLU A 67 11.47 15.25 -7.52
N GLN A 68 11.22 14.50 -6.44
CA GLN A 68 12.27 14.01 -5.55
C GLN A 68 12.39 12.50 -5.71
N ILE A 69 13.26 12.06 -6.62
CA ILE A 69 13.49 10.64 -6.93
C ILE A 69 14.65 10.10 -6.13
N ILE A 70 15.70 10.90 -5.94
CA ILE A 70 16.93 10.47 -5.30
C ILE A 70 16.73 10.15 -3.82
N ARG A 71 17.13 8.94 -3.44
CA ARG A 71 17.18 8.47 -2.06
C ARG A 71 18.62 8.56 -1.53
N PRO A 72 18.88 9.25 -0.41
CA PRO A 72 20.24 9.36 0.17
C PRO A 72 20.85 8.00 0.53
N THR A 73 20.02 6.97 0.76
CA THR A 73 20.47 5.61 1.05
C THR A 73 21.02 4.87 -0.17
N GLY A 74 20.85 5.43 -1.36
CA GLY A 74 21.19 4.79 -2.63
C GLY A 74 20.27 3.65 -3.05
N LEU A 75 19.21 3.37 -2.28
CA LEU A 75 18.27 2.27 -2.58
C LEU A 75 17.55 2.51 -3.90
N LEU A 76 17.61 1.52 -4.77
CA LEU A 76 16.93 1.51 -6.05
C LEU A 76 15.44 1.16 -5.88
N ASP A 77 14.60 1.56 -6.82
CA ASP A 77 13.32 0.89 -7.01
C ASP A 77 13.57 -0.57 -7.40
N PRO A 78 12.74 -1.53 -6.94
CA PRO A 78 13.00 -2.93 -7.13
C PRO A 78 12.96 -3.33 -8.61
N TYR A 79 13.71 -4.34 -8.96
CA TYR A 79 13.55 -5.01 -10.24
C TYR A 79 12.21 -5.73 -10.29
N VAL A 80 11.49 -5.61 -11.40
CA VAL A 80 10.20 -6.24 -11.61
C VAL A 80 10.28 -7.24 -12.73
N GLU A 81 9.91 -8.49 -12.47
CA GLU A 81 9.81 -9.58 -13.43
C GLU A 81 8.34 -9.90 -13.68
N VAL A 82 7.98 -10.16 -14.96
CA VAL A 82 6.65 -10.62 -15.33
C VAL A 82 6.76 -12.09 -15.73
N ARG A 83 5.95 -12.94 -15.08
CA ARG A 83 5.90 -14.40 -15.33
C ARG A 83 4.47 -14.81 -15.71
N PRO A 84 4.29 -15.93 -16.43
CA PRO A 84 2.98 -16.41 -16.84
C PRO A 84 2.10 -16.79 -15.66
N VAL A 85 0.78 -16.73 -15.84
CA VAL A 85 -0.21 -17.14 -14.82
C VAL A 85 -0.26 -18.66 -14.70
N GLU A 86 -0.03 -19.40 -15.81
CA GLU A 86 0.03 -20.85 -15.77
C GLU A 86 1.18 -21.32 -14.86
N GLY A 87 0.87 -22.15 -13.87
CA GLY A 87 1.84 -22.60 -12.87
C GLY A 87 2.26 -21.57 -11.83
N GLN A 88 1.60 -20.41 -11.75
CA GLN A 88 1.99 -19.30 -10.86
C GLN A 88 2.11 -19.73 -9.39
N ILE A 89 1.29 -20.67 -8.92
CA ILE A 89 1.33 -21.08 -7.50
C ILE A 89 2.57 -21.93 -7.21
N ASP A 90 2.91 -22.86 -8.09
CA ASP A 90 4.10 -23.70 -7.92
C ASP A 90 5.39 -22.87 -8.03
N ASP A 91 5.45 -21.96 -8.99
CA ASP A 91 6.56 -21.02 -9.16
C ASP A 91 6.69 -20.10 -7.91
N LEU A 92 5.58 -19.54 -7.46
CA LEU A 92 5.53 -18.71 -6.24
C LEU A 92 6.04 -19.47 -5.03
N ILE A 93 5.64 -20.73 -4.82
CA ILE A 93 6.10 -21.54 -3.69
C ILE A 93 7.61 -21.78 -3.79
N GLY A 94 8.15 -22.00 -4.99
CA GLY A 94 9.59 -22.10 -5.24
C GLY A 94 10.34 -20.85 -4.79
N GLU A 95 9.87 -19.68 -5.19
CA GLU A 95 10.48 -18.38 -4.80
C GLU A 95 10.30 -18.09 -3.29
N VAL A 96 9.13 -18.39 -2.74
CA VAL A 96 8.90 -18.26 -1.29
C VAL A 96 9.90 -19.10 -0.49
N ASN A 97 10.09 -20.36 -0.87
CA ASN A 97 11.05 -21.25 -0.19
C ASN A 97 12.49 -20.75 -0.29
N LYS A 98 12.87 -20.20 -1.44
CA LYS A 98 14.18 -19.61 -1.67
C LYS A 98 14.42 -18.41 -0.75
N GLU A 99 13.47 -17.46 -0.70
CA GLU A 99 13.56 -16.25 0.12
C GLU A 99 13.54 -16.58 1.63
N THR A 100 12.60 -17.42 2.05
CA THR A 100 12.47 -17.79 3.48
C THR A 100 13.64 -18.61 4.00
N SER A 101 14.27 -19.43 3.16
CA SER A 101 15.52 -20.12 3.50
C SER A 101 16.67 -19.16 3.75
N GLY A 102 16.67 -17.98 3.12
CA GLY A 102 17.62 -16.89 3.37
C GLY A 102 17.27 -16.05 4.61
N GLY A 103 16.16 -16.34 5.30
CA GLY A 103 15.67 -15.55 6.44
C GLY A 103 14.95 -14.26 6.01
N HIS A 104 14.54 -14.18 4.76
CA HIS A 104 13.86 -13.02 4.17
C HIS A 104 12.35 -13.12 4.34
N LYS A 105 11.65 -11.99 4.12
CA LYS A 105 10.19 -11.89 4.22
C LYS A 105 9.56 -11.67 2.86
N VAL A 106 8.40 -12.30 2.67
CA VAL A 106 7.65 -12.26 1.41
C VAL A 106 6.28 -11.63 1.60
N LEU A 107 5.90 -10.77 0.67
CA LEU A 107 4.59 -10.15 0.60
C LEU A 107 3.86 -10.65 -0.65
N ILE A 108 2.64 -11.16 -0.51
CA ILE A 108 1.84 -11.67 -1.63
C ILE A 108 0.53 -10.92 -1.71
N THR A 109 0.21 -10.39 -2.89
CA THR A 109 -1.08 -9.73 -3.13
C THR A 109 -1.97 -10.56 -4.04
N THR A 110 -3.22 -10.74 -3.60
CA THR A 110 -4.28 -11.44 -4.34
C THR A 110 -5.40 -10.48 -4.71
N LEU A 111 -6.35 -10.92 -5.54
CA LEU A 111 -7.51 -10.12 -5.96
C LEU A 111 -8.71 -10.25 -5.03
N THR A 112 -8.90 -11.41 -4.41
CA THR A 112 -10.10 -11.70 -3.62
C THR A 112 -9.73 -12.25 -2.24
N LYS A 113 -10.66 -12.08 -1.30
CA LYS A 113 -10.55 -12.63 0.06
C LYS A 113 -10.42 -14.16 0.02
N LYS A 114 -11.25 -14.81 -0.77
CA LYS A 114 -11.22 -16.27 -0.90
C LYS A 114 -9.87 -16.77 -1.42
N MET A 115 -9.33 -16.13 -2.48
CA MET A 115 -8.02 -16.50 -3.02
C MET A 115 -6.91 -16.33 -1.97
N ALA A 116 -6.96 -15.27 -1.16
CA ALA A 116 -5.98 -15.05 -0.09
C ALA A 116 -6.09 -16.12 1.01
N GLU A 117 -7.32 -16.49 1.40
CA GLU A 117 -7.58 -17.52 2.39
C GLU A 117 -7.13 -18.90 1.89
N ASP A 118 -7.57 -19.30 0.69
CA ASP A 118 -7.21 -20.58 0.08
C ASP A 118 -5.68 -20.74 -0.07
N LEU A 119 -5.01 -19.68 -0.54
CA LEU A 119 -3.55 -19.66 -0.69
C LEU A 119 -2.84 -19.75 0.68
N THR A 120 -3.33 -19.04 1.67
CA THR A 120 -2.76 -19.07 3.02
C THR A 120 -2.89 -20.46 3.65
N ASP A 121 -4.05 -21.10 3.50
CA ASP A 121 -4.28 -22.44 4.02
C ASP A 121 -3.40 -23.47 3.30
N TYR A 122 -3.31 -23.40 1.97
CA TYR A 122 -2.41 -24.25 1.20
C TYR A 122 -0.93 -24.11 1.64
N MET A 123 -0.44 -22.87 1.75
CA MET A 123 0.93 -22.60 2.21
C MET A 123 1.19 -23.16 3.62
N ARG A 124 0.21 -23.06 4.51
CA ARG A 124 0.30 -23.58 5.87
C ARG A 124 0.35 -25.11 5.87
N GLU A 125 -0.45 -25.77 5.04
CA GLU A 125 -0.45 -27.24 4.90
C GLU A 125 0.91 -27.79 4.44
N ILE A 126 1.61 -27.08 3.57
CA ILE A 126 2.96 -27.46 3.10
C ILE A 126 4.09 -26.96 4.02
N GLY A 127 3.75 -26.41 5.20
CA GLY A 127 4.71 -26.06 6.25
C GLY A 127 5.33 -24.67 6.16
N ILE A 128 4.81 -23.77 5.29
CA ILE A 128 5.26 -22.38 5.21
C ILE A 128 4.64 -21.57 6.36
N ARG A 129 5.45 -20.78 7.06
CA ARG A 129 5.00 -19.88 8.12
C ARG A 129 4.34 -18.64 7.51
N VAL A 130 3.02 -18.67 7.36
CA VAL A 130 2.23 -17.65 6.65
C VAL A 130 1.09 -17.11 7.49
N LYS A 131 0.80 -15.82 7.34
CA LYS A 131 -0.41 -15.16 7.85
C LYS A 131 -1.15 -14.42 6.74
N TYR A 132 -2.46 -14.35 6.88
CA TYR A 132 -3.35 -13.56 6.03
C TYR A 132 -3.71 -12.23 6.72
N LEU A 133 -3.61 -11.13 5.99
CA LEU A 133 -4.02 -9.80 6.42
C LEU A 133 -5.32 -9.40 5.71
N HIS A 134 -6.45 -9.53 6.38
CA HIS A 134 -7.76 -9.17 5.84
C HIS A 134 -8.18 -7.73 6.19
N SER A 135 -9.21 -7.22 5.50
CA SER A 135 -9.68 -5.84 5.65
C SER A 135 -10.32 -5.52 6.99
N ASP A 136 -10.84 -6.55 7.67
CA ASP A 136 -11.66 -6.41 8.88
C ASP A 136 -10.82 -6.46 10.17
N ILE A 137 -9.51 -6.63 10.04
CA ILE A 137 -8.55 -6.59 11.15
C ILE A 137 -8.45 -5.17 11.71
N ASP A 138 -8.55 -5.06 13.02
CA ASP A 138 -8.38 -3.77 13.68
C ASP A 138 -6.92 -3.25 13.63
N THR A 139 -6.74 -1.99 14.01
CA THR A 139 -5.43 -1.32 13.92
C THR A 139 -4.39 -1.97 14.85
N LEU A 140 -4.81 -2.47 16.02
CA LEU A 140 -3.90 -3.08 16.99
C LEU A 140 -3.44 -4.45 16.51
N GLU A 141 -4.38 -5.30 16.08
CA GLU A 141 -4.08 -6.63 15.54
C GLU A 141 -3.19 -6.54 14.29
N ARG A 142 -3.46 -5.54 13.42
CA ARG A 142 -2.60 -5.25 12.27
C ARG A 142 -1.17 -4.92 12.69
N ALA A 143 -0.99 -4.07 13.71
CA ALA A 143 0.32 -3.72 14.23
C ALA A 143 1.04 -4.94 14.82
N GLU A 144 0.31 -5.85 15.47
CA GLU A 144 0.85 -7.11 15.98
C GLU A 144 1.29 -8.05 14.86
N ILE A 145 0.49 -8.21 13.80
CA ILE A 145 0.87 -9.02 12.63
C ILE A 145 2.15 -8.49 11.99
N ILE A 146 2.28 -7.18 11.80
CA ILE A 146 3.47 -6.56 11.22
C ILE A 146 4.68 -6.77 12.16
N ARG A 147 4.51 -6.59 13.47
CA ARG A 147 5.54 -6.85 14.46
C ARG A 147 6.01 -8.31 14.41
N ASP A 148 5.07 -9.24 14.39
CA ASP A 148 5.36 -10.69 14.37
C ASP A 148 6.12 -11.10 13.11
N LEU A 149 5.77 -10.54 11.94
CA LEU A 149 6.53 -10.73 10.69
C LEU A 149 7.99 -10.28 10.86
N ARG A 150 8.21 -9.12 11.47
CA ARG A 150 9.54 -8.56 11.69
C ARG A 150 10.33 -9.29 12.81
N LEU A 151 9.65 -9.97 13.72
CA LEU A 151 10.24 -10.77 14.80
C LEU A 151 10.43 -12.25 14.42
N ASP A 152 10.36 -12.61 13.16
CA ASP A 152 10.54 -13.98 12.67
C ASP A 152 9.50 -15.02 13.19
N VAL A 153 8.33 -14.56 13.64
CA VAL A 153 7.25 -15.46 14.02
C VAL A 153 6.67 -16.17 12.79
N PHE A 154 6.64 -15.47 11.67
CA PHE A 154 6.28 -16.03 10.36
C PHE A 154 7.03 -15.29 9.24
N ASP A 155 6.98 -15.79 7.99
CA ASP A 155 7.81 -15.31 6.89
C ASP A 155 7.01 -14.70 5.75
N VAL A 156 5.77 -15.12 5.57
CA VAL A 156 4.95 -14.76 4.42
C VAL A 156 3.68 -14.05 4.88
N LEU A 157 3.43 -12.87 4.30
CA LEU A 157 2.20 -12.13 4.51
C LEU A 157 1.39 -12.09 3.22
N VAL A 158 0.19 -12.67 3.26
CA VAL A 158 -0.77 -12.65 2.14
C VAL A 158 -1.84 -11.60 2.41
N GLY A 159 -2.27 -10.87 1.39
CA GLY A 159 -3.38 -9.94 1.53
C GLY A 159 -3.92 -9.42 0.20
N ILE A 160 -5.10 -8.80 0.23
CA ILE A 160 -5.77 -8.26 -0.97
C ILE A 160 -5.26 -6.86 -1.27
N ASN A 161 -5.35 -5.97 -0.31
CA ASN A 161 -4.96 -4.58 -0.42
C ASN A 161 -3.95 -4.24 0.68
N LEU A 162 -2.69 -4.48 0.36
CA LEU A 162 -1.57 -4.19 1.25
C LEU A 162 -1.04 -2.75 1.07
N LEU A 163 -1.79 -1.89 0.36
CA LEU A 163 -1.45 -0.50 0.09
C LEU A 163 -1.74 0.43 1.27
N ARG A 164 -2.52 -0.01 2.27
CA ARG A 164 -2.86 0.81 3.42
C ARG A 164 -1.59 1.30 4.14
N GLU A 165 -1.64 2.52 4.62
CA GLU A 165 -0.55 3.16 5.37
C GLU A 165 -0.03 2.27 6.50
N GLY A 166 1.27 2.34 6.78
CA GLY A 166 1.89 1.63 7.88
C GLY A 166 2.62 0.32 7.54
N LEU A 167 2.58 -0.17 6.30
CA LEU A 167 3.43 -1.29 5.87
C LEU A 167 4.82 -0.79 5.45
N ASP A 168 5.64 -0.48 6.42
CA ASP A 168 7.04 -0.14 6.24
C ASP A 168 7.92 -1.24 6.84
N ILE A 169 8.15 -2.29 6.04
CA ILE A 169 8.83 -3.52 6.46
C ILE A 169 10.10 -3.67 5.62
N PRO A 170 11.25 -3.23 6.14
CA PRO A 170 12.53 -3.30 5.40
C PRO A 170 13.01 -4.73 5.15
N GLU A 171 12.48 -5.69 5.87
CA GLU A 171 12.84 -7.10 5.79
C GLU A 171 12.23 -7.81 4.56
N ILE A 172 11.31 -7.15 3.83
CA ILE A 172 10.70 -7.71 2.61
C ILE A 172 11.71 -7.65 1.47
N THR A 173 12.01 -8.81 0.89
CA THR A 173 12.84 -8.96 -0.31
C THR A 173 12.02 -9.34 -1.53
N LEU A 174 10.91 -10.05 -1.35
CA LEU A 174 10.03 -10.42 -2.47
C LEU A 174 8.62 -9.85 -2.26
N VAL A 175 8.11 -9.20 -3.29
CA VAL A 175 6.69 -8.87 -3.44
C VAL A 175 6.14 -9.64 -4.65
N ALA A 176 5.18 -10.52 -4.43
CA ALA A 176 4.50 -11.26 -5.48
C ALA A 176 3.09 -10.68 -5.73
N ILE A 177 2.77 -10.41 -6.98
CA ILE A 177 1.48 -9.87 -7.41
C ILE A 177 0.81 -10.91 -8.32
N LEU A 178 -0.17 -11.63 -7.77
CA LEU A 178 -0.91 -12.63 -8.52
C LEU A 178 -1.97 -11.96 -9.41
N ASP A 179 -2.21 -12.55 -10.58
CA ASP A 179 -3.19 -12.05 -11.55
C ASP A 179 -3.04 -10.53 -11.80
N ALA A 180 -1.83 -10.10 -12.11
CA ALA A 180 -1.51 -8.67 -12.27
C ALA A 180 -2.19 -8.05 -13.50
N ASP A 181 -2.58 -8.86 -14.48
CA ASP A 181 -3.29 -8.47 -15.71
C ASP A 181 -4.82 -8.34 -15.55
N LYS A 182 -5.37 -8.66 -14.39
CA LYS A 182 -6.81 -8.48 -14.12
C LYS A 182 -7.08 -7.03 -13.75
N GLU A 183 -7.36 -6.20 -14.76
CA GLU A 183 -7.60 -4.77 -14.57
C GLU A 183 -8.69 -4.48 -13.54
N GLY A 184 -8.47 -3.42 -12.78
CA GLY A 184 -9.37 -2.95 -11.73
C GLY A 184 -8.65 -2.09 -10.69
N PHE A 185 -9.38 -1.65 -9.68
CA PHE A 185 -8.84 -0.77 -8.64
C PHE A 185 -7.56 -1.30 -7.98
N LEU A 186 -7.47 -2.61 -7.74
CA LEU A 186 -6.30 -3.26 -7.11
C LEU A 186 -5.13 -3.48 -8.05
N ARG A 187 -5.31 -3.30 -9.34
CA ARG A 187 -4.31 -3.48 -10.39
C ARG A 187 -4.19 -2.23 -11.29
N SER A 188 -4.67 -1.09 -10.81
CA SER A 188 -4.42 0.20 -11.45
C SER A 188 -2.92 0.55 -11.39
N GLU A 189 -2.45 1.39 -12.28
CA GLU A 189 -1.09 1.94 -12.28
C GLU A 189 -0.65 2.37 -10.86
N THR A 190 -1.44 3.23 -10.23
CA THR A 190 -1.19 3.71 -8.86
C THR A 190 -1.05 2.59 -7.85
N SER A 191 -1.94 1.59 -7.89
CA SER A 191 -1.89 0.43 -7.00
C SER A 191 -0.65 -0.42 -7.22
N LEU A 192 -0.28 -0.65 -8.47
CA LEU A 192 0.91 -1.42 -8.84
C LEU A 192 2.18 -0.70 -8.38
N ILE A 193 2.36 0.59 -8.69
CA ILE A 193 3.53 1.38 -8.25
C ILE A 193 3.67 1.35 -6.72
N GLN A 194 2.59 1.52 -5.98
CA GLN A 194 2.62 1.49 -4.51
C GLN A 194 2.95 0.10 -3.96
N THR A 195 2.47 -0.96 -4.60
CA THR A 195 2.78 -2.35 -4.21
C THR A 195 4.23 -2.70 -4.50
N ILE A 196 4.73 -2.36 -5.69
CA ILE A 196 6.14 -2.50 -6.07
C ILE A 196 7.04 -1.80 -5.05
N GLY A 197 6.69 -0.58 -4.67
CA GLY A 197 7.43 0.22 -3.70
C GLY A 197 7.60 -0.40 -2.32
N ARG A 198 6.87 -1.47 -1.98
CA ARG A 198 7.06 -2.20 -0.71
C ARG A 198 8.38 -2.96 -0.65
N ALA A 199 8.92 -3.40 -1.79
CA ALA A 199 10.24 -4.02 -1.86
C ALA A 199 11.40 -3.01 -1.93
N ALA A 200 11.14 -1.71 -2.09
CA ALA A 200 12.16 -0.67 -2.30
C ALA A 200 12.95 -0.27 -1.04
N ARG A 201 12.73 -0.91 0.09
CA ARG A 201 13.43 -0.69 1.37
C ARG A 201 14.60 -1.62 1.60
N ASN A 202 14.70 -2.66 0.78
CA ASN A 202 15.75 -3.66 0.83
C ASN A 202 16.61 -3.58 -0.43
N SER A 203 17.93 -3.68 -0.30
CA SER A 203 18.86 -3.67 -1.43
C SER A 203 18.71 -4.89 -2.33
N GLU A 204 18.16 -5.99 -1.81
CA GLU A 204 17.85 -7.23 -2.53
C GLU A 204 16.37 -7.33 -2.95
N GLY A 205 15.62 -6.24 -2.73
CA GLY A 205 14.19 -6.19 -3.02
C GLY A 205 13.88 -6.37 -4.51
N HIS A 206 12.97 -7.30 -4.81
CA HIS A 206 12.48 -7.54 -6.16
C HIS A 206 10.98 -7.89 -6.16
N VAL A 207 10.37 -7.83 -7.34
CA VAL A 207 8.93 -8.03 -7.51
C VAL A 207 8.69 -9.03 -8.64
N ILE A 208 7.75 -9.94 -8.43
CA ILE A 208 7.24 -10.84 -9.47
C ILE A 208 5.77 -10.50 -9.71
N MET A 209 5.43 -10.20 -10.94
CA MET A 209 4.05 -10.05 -11.41
C MET A 209 3.67 -11.27 -12.23
N TYR A 210 2.61 -11.97 -11.83
CA TYR A 210 2.07 -13.07 -12.63
C TYR A 210 0.97 -12.53 -13.54
N ALA A 211 1.21 -12.61 -14.85
CA ALA A 211 0.33 -12.06 -15.86
C ALA A 211 0.58 -12.76 -17.21
N ASP A 212 -0.49 -13.03 -17.97
CA ASP A 212 -0.39 -13.56 -19.33
C ASP A 212 -0.29 -12.45 -20.37
N THR A 213 -0.78 -11.25 -20.03
CA THR A 213 -0.72 -10.05 -20.88
C THR A 213 -0.26 -8.85 -20.09
N ILE A 214 0.53 -7.97 -20.70
CA ILE A 214 0.91 -6.69 -20.10
C ILE A 214 -0.19 -5.68 -20.41
N THR A 215 -0.97 -5.31 -19.40
CA THR A 215 -2.02 -4.29 -19.51
C THR A 215 -1.42 -2.88 -19.55
N ASP A 216 -2.23 -1.87 -19.91
CA ASP A 216 -1.77 -0.47 -19.90
C ASP A 216 -1.35 -0.01 -18.51
N SER A 217 -2.09 -0.40 -17.47
CA SER A 217 -1.74 -0.11 -16.08
C SER A 217 -0.42 -0.74 -15.67
N MET A 218 -0.15 -1.98 -16.09
CA MET A 218 1.12 -2.66 -15.84
C MET A 218 2.26 -1.96 -16.57
N ARG A 219 2.09 -1.64 -17.86
CA ARG A 219 3.12 -0.96 -18.66
C ARG A 219 3.53 0.35 -18.02
N LEU A 220 2.57 1.21 -17.68
CA LEU A 220 2.84 2.49 -17.02
C LEU A 220 3.58 2.32 -15.67
N ALA A 221 3.19 1.32 -14.89
CA ALA A 221 3.85 1.04 -13.61
C ALA A 221 5.28 0.51 -13.79
N LEU A 222 5.51 -0.36 -14.77
CA LEU A 222 6.84 -0.89 -15.12
C LEU A 222 7.75 0.20 -15.63
N ASP A 223 7.28 1.02 -16.59
CA ASP A 223 8.05 2.12 -17.19
C ASP A 223 8.46 3.15 -16.13
N GLU A 224 7.54 3.55 -15.24
CA GLU A 224 7.84 4.50 -14.18
C GLU A 224 8.81 3.92 -13.14
N THR A 225 8.67 2.66 -12.79
CA THR A 225 9.58 1.99 -11.86
C THR A 225 10.99 1.93 -12.44
N GLU A 226 11.12 1.56 -13.71
CA GLU A 226 12.41 1.50 -14.40
C GLU A 226 13.02 2.90 -14.58
N ARG A 227 12.22 3.90 -14.94
CA ARG A 227 12.67 5.31 -15.01
C ARG A 227 13.32 5.76 -13.69
N ARG A 228 12.62 5.54 -12.57
CA ARG A 228 13.12 5.92 -11.24
C ARG A 228 14.38 5.14 -10.87
N ARG A 229 14.39 3.86 -11.19
CA ARG A 229 15.54 2.98 -10.96
C ARG A 229 16.77 3.47 -11.72
N ALA A 230 16.65 3.78 -13.01
CA ALA A 230 17.74 4.27 -13.85
C ALA A 230 18.32 5.60 -13.34
N ILE A 231 17.47 6.55 -12.93
CA ILE A 231 17.88 7.84 -12.36
C ILE A 231 18.69 7.64 -11.07
N GLN A 232 18.20 6.77 -10.17
CA GLN A 232 18.92 6.48 -8.92
C GLN A 232 20.24 5.75 -9.17
N MET A 233 20.28 4.81 -10.13
CA MET A 233 21.51 4.11 -10.51
C MET A 233 22.58 5.09 -11.02
N ALA A 234 22.24 5.96 -11.95
CA ALA A 234 23.14 6.96 -12.49
C ALA A 234 23.69 7.87 -11.39
N TYR A 235 22.83 8.32 -10.48
CA TYR A 235 23.24 9.13 -9.34
C TYR A 235 24.19 8.38 -8.40
N ASN A 236 23.91 7.11 -8.11
CA ASN A 236 24.77 6.29 -7.27
C ASN A 236 26.17 6.09 -7.89
N GLU A 237 26.23 5.85 -9.19
CA GLU A 237 27.50 5.71 -9.92
C GLU A 237 28.30 7.01 -9.88
N GLU A 238 27.67 8.15 -10.18
CA GLU A 238 28.31 9.46 -10.18
C GLU A 238 28.87 9.83 -8.81
N HIS A 239 28.17 9.46 -7.72
CA HIS A 239 28.54 9.84 -6.35
C HIS A 239 29.22 8.71 -5.56
N GLY A 240 29.50 7.56 -6.15
CA GLY A 240 30.11 6.41 -5.49
C GLY A 240 29.28 5.84 -4.34
N ILE A 241 27.94 5.91 -4.44
CA ILE A 241 27.04 5.46 -3.38
C ILE A 241 26.72 3.99 -3.57
N THR A 242 26.94 3.18 -2.53
CA THR A 242 26.51 1.78 -2.47
C THR A 242 25.16 1.69 -1.76
N PRO A 243 24.12 1.10 -2.37
CA PRO A 243 22.82 0.91 -1.74
C PRO A 243 22.92 0.17 -0.41
N LYS A 244 22.19 0.65 0.60
CA LYS A 244 22.15 0.01 1.92
C LYS A 244 20.73 -0.20 2.38
N THR A 245 20.37 -1.46 2.73
CA THR A 245 19.09 -1.80 3.31
C THR A 245 18.80 -0.98 4.56
N ILE A 246 17.59 -0.43 4.66
CA ILE A 246 17.15 0.32 5.83
C ILE A 246 16.98 -0.65 7.01
N ARG A 247 17.58 -0.33 8.16
CA ARG A 247 17.39 -1.07 9.41
C ARG A 247 16.60 -0.23 10.39
N LYS A 248 15.44 -0.72 10.82
CA LYS A 248 14.60 -0.10 11.85
C LYS A 248 14.48 -1.02 13.05
N SER A 249 14.60 -0.47 14.26
CA SER A 249 14.33 -1.26 15.47
C SER A 249 12.85 -1.59 15.61
N VAL A 250 12.52 -2.82 16.02
CA VAL A 250 11.13 -3.24 16.25
C VAL A 250 10.52 -2.51 17.46
N ARG A 251 11.35 -2.02 18.39
CA ARG A 251 10.91 -1.27 19.57
C ARG A 251 10.15 0.02 19.24
N ASP A 252 10.53 0.69 18.16
CA ASP A 252 9.92 1.97 17.76
C ASP A 252 8.45 1.78 17.32
N LEU A 253 8.14 0.66 16.68
CA LEU A 253 6.75 0.33 16.29
C LEU A 253 5.85 0.07 17.51
N ILE A 254 6.36 -0.60 18.54
CA ILE A 254 5.61 -0.89 19.78
C ILE A 254 5.30 0.41 20.54
N SER A 255 6.24 1.34 20.58
CA SER A 255 6.06 2.63 21.28
C SER A 255 5.02 3.50 20.56
N ILE A 256 5.04 3.53 19.24
CA ILE A 256 4.09 4.27 18.41
C ILE A 256 2.68 3.67 18.52
N SER A 257 2.55 2.34 18.39
CA SER A 257 1.24 1.66 18.51
C SER A 257 0.62 1.82 19.89
N LYS A 258 1.42 1.72 20.96
CA LYS A 258 0.94 1.96 22.33
C LYS A 258 0.53 3.41 22.57
N LYS A 259 1.21 4.37 21.93
CA LYS A 259 0.86 5.78 22.02
C LYS A 259 -0.46 6.07 21.31
N VAL A 260 -0.61 5.59 20.08
CA VAL A 260 -1.85 5.70 19.29
C VAL A 260 -3.03 5.02 20.01
N ALA A 261 -2.85 3.81 20.52
CA ALA A 261 -3.89 3.10 21.26
C ALA A 261 -4.29 3.81 22.56
N ARG A 262 -3.35 4.47 23.25
CA ARG A 262 -3.66 5.29 24.44
C ARG A 262 -4.42 6.55 24.07
N GLU A 263 -4.06 7.21 22.98
CA GLU A 263 -4.74 8.39 22.48
C GLU A 263 -6.17 8.06 22.04
N GLU A 264 -6.39 6.94 21.34
CA GLU A 264 -7.74 6.46 20.97
C GLU A 264 -8.58 6.05 22.19
N MET A 265 -7.98 5.44 23.21
CA MET A 265 -8.67 5.12 24.48
C MET A 265 -9.02 6.36 25.30
N GLN A 266 -8.20 7.41 25.25
CA GLN A 266 -8.50 8.69 25.89
C GLN A 266 -9.63 9.41 25.17
N LEU A 267 -9.62 9.46 23.84
CA LEU A 267 -10.70 10.05 23.03
C LEU A 267 -12.07 9.33 23.21
N LYS A 268 -12.06 8.04 23.54
CA LYS A 268 -13.29 7.30 23.87
C LYS A 268 -13.77 7.50 25.32
N LYS A 269 -12.95 8.05 26.21
CA LYS A 269 -13.28 8.29 27.63
C LYS A 269 -13.77 9.71 27.94
N ASP A 270 -13.59 10.64 27.01
CA ASP A 270 -14.17 11.99 27.08
C ASP A 270 -15.29 12.12 26.04
N PRO A 271 -16.53 11.70 26.37
CA PRO A 271 -17.70 12.03 25.57
C PRO A 271 -18.19 13.42 26.01
N GLU A 272 -17.86 14.48 25.24
CA GLU A 272 -18.69 15.68 25.24
C GLU A 272 -20.01 15.46 24.50
#